data_b7409c8111aeba667265cd68bd0512a4
#
_entry.id   b7409c8111aeba667265cd68bd0512a4
#
_cell.length_a   1.000
_cell.length_b   1.000
_cell.length_c   1.000
_cell.angle_alpha   90.00
_cell.angle_beta   90.00
_cell.angle_gamma   90.00
#
_symmetry.space_group_name_H-M   'P 1'
#
loop_
_entity.id
_entity.type
_entity.pdbx_description
1 polymer ?
#
loop_
_entity_poly.entity_id
_entity_poly.type
_entity_poly.pdbx_seq_one_letter_code
_entity_poly.pdbx_strand_id
1 'polypeptide(L)'
;MAIDEDTVSRIESLRRLRSSLNDMEGSQVTLLGDVMLDRYHHGYANNLNSIAPVPVLKIFQTDESPGAAAHIARGLNSIGLDVDFHTFVGNDREGKAIVDMLTEDGIAVTGIESVSDRHTLVKIRFFGSRESLLEESQILLQADRGPLEQIDNSMSDKLANNAMKQLENSCALVISDYDNGAVTVASATKLIGVARKNAIPVIMDP
;
A
#
# COMPACT_ATOMS: atom_id res chain seq x y z
N MET A 1 -18.05 15.31 -39.55
CA MET A 1 -17.10 14.19 -39.33
C MET A 1 -17.87 13.17 -38.50
N ALA A 2 -18.23 12.02 -39.06
CA ALA A 2 -18.96 10.98 -38.34
C ALA A 2 -17.99 10.34 -37.33
N ILE A 3 -18.46 10.16 -36.09
CA ILE A 3 -17.73 9.40 -35.07
C ILE A 3 -17.81 7.92 -35.50
N ASP A 4 -16.68 7.21 -35.54
CA ASP A 4 -16.66 5.79 -35.90
C ASP A 4 -17.33 4.92 -34.83
N GLU A 5 -17.79 3.73 -35.22
CA GLU A 5 -18.50 2.79 -34.32
C GLU A 5 -17.62 2.36 -33.12
N ASP A 6 -16.30 2.23 -33.27
CA ASP A 6 -15.39 1.87 -32.22
C ASP A 6 -15.31 2.96 -31.13
N THR A 7 -15.23 4.21 -31.56
CA THR A 7 -15.29 5.38 -30.66
C THR A 7 -16.59 5.45 -29.89
N VAL A 8 -17.74 5.16 -30.52
CA VAL A 8 -19.05 5.13 -29.84
C VAL A 8 -19.09 4.03 -28.80
N SER A 9 -18.64 2.81 -29.12
CA SER A 9 -18.58 1.68 -28.20
C SER A 9 -17.69 1.96 -26.98
N ARG A 10 -16.54 2.62 -27.20
CA ARG A 10 -15.65 3.03 -26.09
C ARG A 10 -16.30 4.06 -25.17
N ILE A 11 -16.99 5.05 -25.73
CA ILE A 11 -17.72 6.06 -24.95
C ILE A 11 -18.79 5.40 -24.07
N GLU A 12 -19.55 4.46 -24.63
CA GLU A 12 -20.58 3.73 -23.89
C GLU A 12 -19.97 2.89 -22.75
N SER A 13 -18.87 2.21 -23.01
CA SER A 13 -18.14 1.42 -22.00
C SER A 13 -17.64 2.31 -20.86
N LEU A 14 -17.07 3.48 -21.16
CA LEU A 14 -16.62 4.46 -20.16
C LEU A 14 -17.80 5.04 -19.35
N ARG A 15 -18.95 5.28 -19.97
CA ARG A 15 -20.16 5.72 -19.26
C ARG A 15 -20.67 4.66 -18.30
N ARG A 16 -20.69 3.38 -18.71
CA ARG A 16 -21.07 2.25 -17.83
C ARG A 16 -20.12 2.14 -16.66
N LEU A 17 -18.80 2.19 -16.91
CA LEU A 17 -17.79 2.15 -15.84
C LEU A 17 -17.98 3.30 -14.85
N ARG A 18 -18.16 4.53 -15.32
CA ARG A 18 -18.43 5.69 -14.47
C ARG A 18 -19.70 5.53 -13.63
N SER A 19 -20.78 4.99 -14.23
CA SER A 19 -22.01 4.70 -13.47
C SER A 19 -21.75 3.68 -12.38
N SER A 20 -21.07 2.57 -12.71
CA SER A 20 -20.73 1.53 -11.71
C SER A 20 -19.88 2.07 -10.57
N LEU A 21 -18.91 2.95 -10.85
CA LEU A 21 -18.10 3.59 -9.80
C LEU A 21 -18.95 4.49 -8.89
N ASN A 22 -19.86 5.29 -9.47
CA ASN A 22 -20.76 6.13 -8.67
C ASN A 22 -21.72 5.29 -7.80
N ASP A 23 -22.17 4.13 -8.30
CA ASP A 23 -23.05 3.22 -7.56
C ASP A 23 -22.32 2.53 -6.41
N MET A 24 -20.98 2.49 -6.44
CA MET A 24 -20.13 1.92 -5.38
C MET A 24 -19.65 2.96 -4.35
N GLU A 25 -19.88 4.25 -4.57
CA GLU A 25 -19.46 5.31 -3.65
C GLU A 25 -19.98 5.07 -2.24
N GLY A 26 -19.08 5.13 -1.24
CA GLY A 26 -19.39 4.83 0.15
C GLY A 26 -19.57 3.33 0.47
N SER A 27 -19.35 2.44 -0.50
CA SER A 27 -19.33 1.00 -0.21
C SER A 27 -18.05 0.64 0.54
N GLN A 28 -18.19 -0.20 1.57
CA GLN A 28 -17.03 -0.63 2.38
C GLN A 28 -16.27 -1.77 1.71
N VAL A 29 -14.94 -1.71 1.78
CA VAL A 29 -14.02 -2.80 1.41
C VAL A 29 -13.19 -3.17 2.64
N THR A 30 -13.16 -4.45 3.01
CA THR A 30 -12.22 -4.94 4.02
C THR A 30 -10.88 -5.25 3.33
N LEU A 31 -9.80 -4.63 3.83
CA LEU A 31 -8.42 -4.85 3.36
C LEU A 31 -7.57 -5.39 4.50
N LEU A 32 -6.96 -6.55 4.29
CA LEU A 32 -5.90 -7.09 5.15
C LEU A 32 -4.60 -7.14 4.37
N GLY A 33 -3.51 -6.63 4.91
CA GLY A 33 -2.22 -6.75 4.23
C GLY A 33 -1.06 -6.10 4.94
N ASP A 34 0.12 -6.34 4.39
CA ASP A 34 1.37 -5.76 4.88
C ASP A 34 1.50 -4.30 4.49
N VAL A 35 2.10 -3.50 5.35
CA VAL A 35 2.37 -2.09 5.12
C VAL A 35 3.86 -1.80 5.24
N MET A 36 4.32 -0.82 4.47
CA MET A 36 5.68 -0.29 4.55
C MET A 36 5.68 1.20 4.27
N LEU A 37 6.76 1.88 4.66
CA LEU A 37 7.01 3.25 4.25
C LEU A 37 7.95 3.24 3.03
N ASP A 38 7.49 3.76 1.92
CA ASP A 38 8.35 4.05 0.78
C ASP A 38 9.01 5.41 0.98
N ARG A 39 10.35 5.46 0.95
CA ARG A 39 11.15 6.67 1.09
C ARG A 39 12.03 6.86 -0.14
N TYR A 40 11.94 8.02 -0.76
CA TYR A 40 12.64 8.37 -1.99
C TYR A 40 13.60 9.51 -1.71
N HIS A 41 14.90 9.27 -1.92
CA HIS A 41 15.93 10.32 -1.85
C HIS A 41 16.35 10.71 -3.26
N HIS A 42 16.10 11.94 -3.64
CA HIS A 42 16.48 12.50 -4.92
C HIS A 42 17.73 13.36 -4.75
N GLY A 43 18.71 13.17 -5.63
CA GLY A 43 19.99 13.87 -5.51
C GLY A 43 20.81 13.91 -6.80
N TYR A 44 21.92 14.67 -6.73
CA TYR A 44 22.92 14.70 -7.78
C TYR A 44 24.05 13.72 -7.48
N ALA A 45 24.42 12.92 -8.47
CA ALA A 45 25.49 11.90 -8.38
C ALA A 45 26.67 12.27 -9.29
N ASN A 46 27.21 13.48 -9.13
CA ASN A 46 28.27 14.01 -9.98
C ASN A 46 29.67 13.51 -9.60
N ASN A 47 29.88 13.04 -8.37
CA ASN A 47 31.18 12.72 -7.82
C ASN A 47 31.26 11.27 -7.38
N LEU A 48 32.47 10.72 -7.38
CA LEU A 48 32.80 9.45 -6.74
C LEU A 48 33.34 9.68 -5.32
N ASN A 49 33.15 8.69 -4.46
CA ASN A 49 33.73 8.68 -3.12
C ASN A 49 35.27 8.57 -3.22
N SER A 50 36.00 9.22 -2.31
CA SER A 50 37.47 9.25 -2.31
C SER A 50 38.11 7.93 -1.83
N ILE A 51 37.37 7.07 -1.15
CA ILE A 51 37.87 5.83 -0.54
C ILE A 51 37.45 4.61 -1.39
N ALA A 52 36.31 4.68 -2.06
CA ALA A 52 35.75 3.57 -2.85
C ALA A 52 35.14 4.08 -4.16
N PRO A 53 35.15 3.28 -5.26
CA PRO A 53 34.60 3.69 -6.56
C PRO A 53 33.06 3.63 -6.57
N VAL A 54 32.43 4.32 -5.64
CA VAL A 54 30.97 4.41 -5.53
C VAL A 54 30.50 5.86 -5.71
N PRO A 55 29.32 6.12 -6.28
CA PRO A 55 28.80 7.47 -6.44
C PRO A 55 28.49 8.08 -5.07
N VAL A 56 28.71 9.40 -4.96
CA VAL A 56 28.25 10.20 -3.83
C VAL A 56 26.96 10.91 -4.25
N LEU A 57 25.87 10.56 -3.60
CA LEU A 57 24.57 11.21 -3.84
C LEU A 57 24.43 12.43 -2.92
N LYS A 58 24.37 13.62 -3.53
CA LYS A 58 24.04 14.87 -2.81
C LYS A 58 22.50 15.03 -2.81
N ILE A 59 21.86 14.61 -1.73
CA ILE A 59 20.39 14.65 -1.59
C ILE A 59 19.91 16.09 -1.49
N PHE A 60 18.91 16.45 -2.30
CA PHE A 60 18.23 17.75 -2.25
C PHE A 60 16.75 17.64 -1.91
N GLN A 61 16.15 16.44 -2.09
CA GLN A 61 14.73 16.19 -1.79
C GLN A 61 14.57 14.79 -1.19
N THR A 62 13.64 14.67 -0.26
CA THR A 62 13.20 13.38 0.30
C THR A 62 11.69 13.37 0.33
N ASP A 63 11.09 12.35 -0.28
CA ASP A 63 9.66 12.11 -0.29
C ASP A 63 9.35 10.81 0.42
N GLU A 64 8.21 10.75 1.10
CA GLU A 64 7.72 9.56 1.80
C GLU A 64 6.28 9.29 1.38
N SER A 65 5.93 8.01 1.24
CA SER A 65 4.55 7.60 1.01
C SER A 65 4.25 6.23 1.62
N PRO A 66 3.00 5.99 2.05
CA PRO A 66 2.56 4.66 2.46
C PRO A 66 2.58 3.70 1.26
N GLY A 67 3.26 2.55 1.43
CA GLY A 67 3.44 1.53 0.39
C GLY A 67 2.71 0.22 0.69
N ALA A 68 2.81 -0.74 -0.22
CA ALA A 68 2.16 -2.05 -0.18
C ALA A 68 0.64 -1.93 0.00
N ALA A 69 0.02 -2.64 0.95
CA ALA A 69 -1.41 -2.58 1.19
C ALA A 69 -1.94 -1.16 1.48
N ALA A 70 -1.12 -0.28 2.08
CA ALA A 70 -1.51 1.11 2.28
C ALA A 70 -1.66 1.89 0.96
N HIS A 71 -0.86 1.58 -0.05
CA HIS A 71 -1.05 2.14 -1.39
C HIS A 71 -2.37 1.67 -2.02
N ILE A 72 -2.74 0.40 -1.82
CA ILE A 72 -4.04 -0.14 -2.25
C ILE A 72 -5.18 0.59 -1.52
N ALA A 73 -5.07 0.80 -0.20
CA ALA A 73 -6.06 1.54 0.59
C ALA A 73 -6.30 2.94 0.03
N ARG A 74 -5.24 3.67 -0.29
CA ARG A 74 -5.32 5.00 -0.92
C ARG A 74 -5.99 4.96 -2.30
N GLY A 75 -5.66 3.96 -3.11
CA GLY A 75 -6.28 3.73 -4.41
C GLY A 75 -7.79 3.48 -4.31
N LEU A 76 -8.20 2.60 -3.40
CA LEU A 76 -9.62 2.31 -3.15
C LEU A 76 -10.37 3.55 -2.64
N ASN A 77 -9.79 4.27 -1.68
CA ASN A 77 -10.36 5.51 -1.15
C ASN A 77 -10.50 6.59 -2.23
N SER A 78 -9.53 6.71 -3.14
CA SER A 78 -9.55 7.71 -4.22
C SER A 78 -10.67 7.51 -5.25
N ILE A 79 -11.23 6.30 -5.34
CA ILE A 79 -12.39 5.99 -6.19
C ILE A 79 -13.71 5.98 -5.41
N GLY A 80 -13.71 6.49 -4.17
CA GLY A 80 -14.91 6.70 -3.34
C GLY A 80 -15.33 5.52 -2.49
N LEU A 81 -14.46 4.51 -2.27
CA LEU A 81 -14.74 3.38 -1.39
C LEU A 81 -14.28 3.67 0.04
N ASP A 82 -15.06 3.23 1.02
CA ASP A 82 -14.65 3.23 2.42
C ASP A 82 -13.77 2.00 2.71
N VAL A 83 -12.58 2.22 3.28
CA VAL A 83 -11.62 1.14 3.50
C VAL A 83 -11.52 0.79 4.99
N ASP A 84 -11.95 -0.43 5.34
CA ASP A 84 -11.70 -1.05 6.64
C ASP A 84 -10.35 -1.77 6.59
N PHE A 85 -9.28 -1.04 6.93
CA PHE A 85 -7.90 -1.47 6.72
C PHE A 85 -7.29 -2.09 7.97
N HIS A 86 -6.87 -3.36 7.85
CA HIS A 86 -6.25 -4.15 8.90
C HIS A 86 -4.80 -4.44 8.57
N THR A 87 -3.90 -3.93 9.37
CA THR A 87 -2.45 -4.10 9.27
C THR A 87 -1.78 -3.83 10.61
N PHE A 88 -0.47 -3.92 10.67
CA PHE A 88 0.31 -3.45 11.81
C PHE A 88 1.49 -2.59 11.36
N VAL A 89 1.92 -1.70 12.26
CA VAL A 89 3.12 -0.88 12.14
C VAL A 89 3.97 -1.02 13.41
N GLY A 90 5.24 -0.68 13.33
CA GLY A 90 6.06 -0.53 14.53
C GLY A 90 5.65 0.70 15.35
N ASN A 91 5.92 0.66 16.66
CA ASN A 91 5.77 1.83 17.52
C ASN A 91 7.00 2.75 17.35
N ASP A 92 7.18 3.27 16.13
CA ASP A 92 8.29 4.13 15.73
C ASP A 92 7.82 5.32 14.90
N ARG A 93 8.78 6.18 14.51
CA ARG A 93 8.51 7.37 13.70
C ARG A 93 7.85 7.01 12.35
N GLU A 94 8.31 5.97 11.73
CA GLU A 94 7.85 5.54 10.41
C GLU A 94 6.43 4.96 10.46
N GLY A 95 6.11 4.19 11.50
CA GLY A 95 4.75 3.71 11.73
C GLY A 95 3.78 4.86 11.97
N LYS A 96 4.21 5.84 12.79
CA LYS A 96 3.41 7.05 13.00
C LYS A 96 3.21 7.83 11.70
N ALA A 97 4.26 7.99 10.87
CA ALA A 97 4.16 8.70 9.60
C ALA A 97 3.15 8.04 8.65
N ILE A 98 3.11 6.70 8.58
CA ILE A 98 2.10 5.96 7.78
C ILE A 98 0.69 6.27 8.29
N VAL A 99 0.46 6.17 9.62
CA VAL A 99 -0.85 6.43 10.22
C VAL A 99 -1.30 7.87 9.99
N ASP A 100 -0.39 8.84 10.16
CA ASP A 100 -0.69 10.26 9.94
C ASP A 100 -1.10 10.51 8.47
N MET A 101 -0.34 9.99 7.48
CA MET A 101 -0.66 10.14 6.06
C MET A 101 -1.98 9.47 5.67
N LEU A 102 -2.27 8.28 6.17
CA LEU A 102 -3.55 7.61 5.92
C LEU A 102 -4.73 8.38 6.54
N THR A 103 -4.52 8.97 7.71
CA THR A 103 -5.52 9.83 8.36
C THR A 103 -5.78 11.11 7.56
N GLU A 104 -4.72 11.73 7.02
CA GLU A 104 -4.82 12.90 6.14
C GLU A 104 -5.58 12.59 4.84
N ASP A 105 -5.42 11.37 4.31
CA ASP A 105 -6.18 10.88 3.16
C ASP A 105 -7.63 10.50 3.50
N GLY A 106 -8.06 10.59 4.78
CA GLY A 106 -9.41 10.25 5.22
C GLY A 106 -9.66 8.75 5.41
N ILE A 107 -8.63 7.92 5.42
CA ILE A 107 -8.75 6.47 5.61
C ILE A 107 -8.84 6.15 7.10
N ALA A 108 -9.78 5.28 7.49
CA ALA A 108 -9.93 4.83 8.85
C ALA A 108 -8.71 4.01 9.32
N VAL A 109 -8.08 4.42 10.43
CA VAL A 109 -6.87 3.80 10.97
C VAL A 109 -7.12 2.93 12.20
N THR A 110 -8.38 2.68 12.55
CA THR A 110 -8.79 1.91 13.74
C THR A 110 -8.40 0.42 13.67
N GLY A 111 -8.18 -0.11 12.47
CA GLY A 111 -7.71 -1.48 12.24
C GLY A 111 -6.19 -1.61 12.21
N ILE A 112 -5.43 -0.51 12.37
CA ILE A 112 -3.97 -0.52 12.36
C ILE A 112 -3.45 -0.74 13.77
N GLU A 113 -2.73 -1.84 13.98
CA GLU A 113 -2.13 -2.20 15.26
C GLU A 113 -0.71 -1.67 15.38
N SER A 114 -0.34 -1.13 16.54
CA SER A 114 1.04 -0.69 16.82
C SER A 114 1.77 -1.75 17.64
N VAL A 115 2.95 -2.16 17.19
CA VAL A 115 3.76 -3.22 17.81
C VAL A 115 5.04 -2.64 18.39
N SER A 116 5.28 -2.83 19.69
CA SER A 116 6.40 -2.19 20.41
C SER A 116 7.78 -2.77 20.06
N ASP A 117 7.84 -4.07 19.79
CA ASP A 117 9.12 -4.79 19.65
C ASP A 117 9.51 -5.03 18.18
N ARG A 118 8.90 -4.29 17.27
CA ARG A 118 9.14 -4.41 15.83
C ARG A 118 9.29 -3.03 15.19
N HIS A 119 10.23 -2.92 14.28
CA HIS A 119 10.37 -1.72 13.44
C HIS A 119 9.45 -1.79 12.22
N THR A 120 8.90 -0.64 11.85
CA THR A 120 8.18 -0.48 10.58
C THR A 120 9.12 -0.73 9.40
N LEU A 121 8.68 -1.51 8.42
CA LEU A 121 9.43 -1.74 7.19
C LEU A 121 9.52 -0.44 6.39
N VAL A 122 10.73 -0.09 5.95
CA VAL A 122 11.00 1.07 5.10
C VAL A 122 11.76 0.63 3.87
N LYS A 123 11.22 0.91 2.69
CA LYS A 123 11.94 0.78 1.41
C LYS A 123 12.53 2.12 1.02
N ILE A 124 13.85 2.22 1.06
CA ILE A 124 14.57 3.46 0.78
C ILE A 124 15.17 3.35 -0.62
N ARG A 125 14.76 4.25 -1.52
CA ARG A 125 15.29 4.32 -2.89
C ARG A 125 16.05 5.60 -3.10
N PHE A 126 17.26 5.48 -3.60
CA PHE A 126 18.15 6.58 -3.90
C PHE A 126 18.16 6.83 -5.41
N PHE A 127 17.61 7.97 -5.81
CA PHE A 127 17.56 8.41 -7.20
C PHE A 127 18.65 9.43 -7.45
N GLY A 128 19.49 9.14 -8.44
CA GLY A 128 20.55 10.04 -8.85
C GLY A 128 20.37 10.50 -10.29
N SER A 129 20.62 11.79 -10.50
CA SER A 129 20.76 12.40 -11.81
C SER A 129 22.10 13.15 -11.90
N ARG A 130 22.50 13.54 -13.12
CA ARG A 130 23.51 14.55 -13.30
C ARG A 130 22.85 15.93 -13.20
N GLU A 131 23.52 16.90 -12.60
CA GLU A 131 22.99 18.26 -12.45
C GLU A 131 22.62 18.92 -13.80
N SER A 132 23.29 18.48 -14.89
CA SER A 132 23.00 18.93 -16.26
C SER A 132 21.88 18.16 -16.96
N LEU A 133 21.34 17.07 -16.36
CA LEU A 133 20.37 16.14 -16.98
C LEU A 133 19.27 15.81 -15.95
N LEU A 134 18.56 16.85 -15.46
CA LEU A 134 17.53 16.73 -14.42
C LEU A 134 16.39 15.76 -14.78
N GLU A 135 16.15 15.51 -16.07
CA GLU A 135 15.06 14.64 -16.55
C GLU A 135 15.43 13.15 -16.59
N GLU A 136 16.70 12.80 -16.41
CA GLU A 136 17.19 11.42 -16.46
C GLU A 136 17.59 10.89 -15.07
N SER A 137 16.65 10.90 -14.13
CA SER A 137 16.87 10.29 -12.82
C SER A 137 16.72 8.78 -12.87
N GLN A 138 17.66 8.05 -12.26
CA GLN A 138 17.61 6.59 -12.16
C GLN A 138 17.90 6.12 -10.74
N ILE A 139 17.40 4.93 -10.40
CA ILE A 139 17.69 4.31 -9.10
C ILE A 139 19.16 3.90 -9.08
N LEU A 140 19.92 4.44 -8.12
CA LEU A 140 21.30 4.07 -7.86
C LEU A 140 21.43 2.94 -6.85
N LEU A 141 20.53 2.91 -5.86
CA LEU A 141 20.53 1.96 -4.76
C LEU A 141 19.11 1.85 -4.19
N GLN A 142 18.73 0.66 -3.80
CA GLN A 142 17.63 0.43 -2.87
C GLN A 142 18.20 -0.16 -1.58
N ALA A 143 17.76 0.35 -0.43
CA ALA A 143 18.08 -0.18 0.88
C ALA A 143 16.78 -0.43 1.64
N ASP A 144 16.57 -1.66 2.09
CA ASP A 144 15.40 -2.00 2.88
C ASP A 144 15.80 -2.03 4.35
N ARG A 145 15.02 -1.32 5.18
CA ARG A 145 15.16 -1.31 6.63
C ARG A 145 13.91 -1.90 7.25
N GLY A 146 14.07 -2.94 8.02
CA GLY A 146 12.95 -3.60 8.67
C GLY A 146 13.43 -4.64 9.66
N PRO A 147 12.50 -5.33 10.31
CA PRO A 147 12.84 -6.42 11.21
C PRO A 147 13.44 -7.58 10.41
N LEU A 148 14.47 -8.19 10.99
CA LEU A 148 15.08 -9.44 10.48
C LEU A 148 14.28 -10.67 10.91
N GLU A 149 13.43 -10.52 11.93
CA GLU A 149 12.64 -11.61 12.51
C GLU A 149 11.21 -11.54 12.00
N GLN A 150 10.64 -12.72 11.74
CA GLN A 150 9.22 -12.83 11.41
C GLN A 150 8.37 -12.48 12.63
N ILE A 151 7.19 -11.92 12.38
CA ILE A 151 6.22 -11.62 13.43
C ILE A 151 5.60 -12.93 13.93
N ASP A 152 5.19 -12.95 15.21
CA ASP A 152 4.40 -14.05 15.75
C ASP A 152 3.04 -14.15 15.03
N ASN A 153 2.66 -15.36 14.64
CA ASN A 153 1.38 -15.65 13.97
C ASN A 153 0.16 -15.14 14.76
N SER A 154 0.29 -14.94 16.07
CA SER A 154 -0.78 -14.38 16.91
C SER A 154 -1.24 -13.00 16.46
N MET A 155 -0.33 -12.17 15.90
CA MET A 155 -0.69 -10.85 15.37
C MET A 155 -1.52 -10.97 14.09
N SER A 156 -1.11 -11.83 13.16
CA SER A 156 -1.88 -12.12 11.95
C SER A 156 -3.28 -12.66 12.28
N ASP A 157 -3.37 -13.54 13.27
CA ASP A 157 -4.67 -14.05 13.75
C ASP A 157 -5.52 -12.94 14.36
N LYS A 158 -4.92 -12.02 15.13
CA LYS A 158 -5.61 -10.85 15.69
C LYS A 158 -6.16 -9.95 14.59
N LEU A 159 -5.36 -9.62 13.59
CA LEU A 159 -5.77 -8.80 12.45
C LEU A 159 -6.93 -9.45 11.68
N ALA A 160 -6.80 -10.74 11.35
CA ALA A 160 -7.86 -11.49 10.68
C ALA A 160 -9.16 -11.55 11.50
N ASN A 161 -9.07 -11.76 12.82
CA ASN A 161 -10.24 -11.76 13.71
C ASN A 161 -10.91 -10.37 13.75
N ASN A 162 -10.15 -9.28 13.71
CA ASN A 162 -10.69 -7.93 13.65
C ASN A 162 -11.36 -7.66 12.30
N ALA A 163 -10.70 -7.99 11.19
CA ALA A 163 -11.25 -7.88 9.83
C ALA A 163 -12.58 -8.63 9.66
N MET A 164 -12.71 -9.82 10.25
CA MET A 164 -13.95 -10.61 10.17
C MET A 164 -15.16 -9.92 10.81
N LYS A 165 -14.97 -9.01 11.79
CA LYS A 165 -16.09 -8.35 12.48
C LYS A 165 -16.91 -7.45 11.57
N GLN A 166 -16.28 -6.86 10.56
CA GLN A 166 -16.89 -5.93 9.61
C GLN A 166 -17.08 -6.52 8.22
N LEU A 167 -16.54 -7.71 7.97
CA LEU A 167 -16.50 -8.32 6.64
C LEU A 167 -17.89 -8.50 6.03
N GLU A 168 -18.92 -8.79 6.83
CA GLU A 168 -20.30 -8.97 6.35
C GLU A 168 -20.90 -7.70 5.73
N ASN A 169 -20.37 -6.52 6.12
CA ASN A 169 -20.79 -5.23 5.61
C ASN A 169 -19.99 -4.80 4.35
N SER A 170 -19.00 -5.59 3.95
CA SER A 170 -18.10 -5.22 2.87
C SER A 170 -18.57 -5.75 1.52
N CYS A 171 -18.39 -4.94 0.48
CA CYS A 171 -18.66 -5.33 -0.91
C CYS A 171 -17.55 -6.21 -1.50
N ALA A 172 -16.34 -6.20 -0.89
CA ALA A 172 -15.23 -7.06 -1.27
C ALA A 172 -14.26 -7.26 -0.10
N LEU A 173 -13.52 -8.37 -0.14
CA LEU A 173 -12.32 -8.62 0.66
C LEU A 173 -11.09 -8.50 -0.23
N VAL A 174 -10.13 -7.67 0.17
CA VAL A 174 -8.83 -7.54 -0.47
C VAL A 174 -7.76 -8.05 0.48
N ILE A 175 -6.86 -8.91 0.00
CA ILE A 175 -5.71 -9.42 0.75
C ILE A 175 -4.45 -9.08 -0.04
N SER A 176 -3.50 -8.36 0.58
CA SER A 176 -2.23 -7.95 -0.02
C SER A 176 -1.08 -8.46 0.82
N ASP A 177 -0.37 -9.48 0.31
CA ASP A 177 0.66 -10.23 1.04
C ASP A 177 2.03 -9.92 0.46
N TYR A 178 2.89 -9.28 1.27
CA TYR A 178 4.28 -8.98 0.94
C TYR A 178 5.27 -9.77 1.82
N ASP A 179 4.79 -10.89 2.40
CA ASP A 179 5.59 -11.77 3.26
C ASP A 179 6.22 -11.07 4.49
N ASN A 180 5.50 -10.06 5.04
CA ASN A 180 5.93 -9.32 6.22
C ASN A 180 5.13 -9.65 7.49
N GLY A 181 4.21 -10.61 7.41
CA GLY A 181 3.57 -11.25 8.54
C GLY A 181 2.21 -10.71 8.94
N ALA A 182 1.63 -9.72 8.25
CA ALA A 182 0.24 -9.35 8.45
C ALA A 182 -0.71 -10.44 7.92
N VAL A 183 -0.29 -11.12 6.88
CA VAL A 183 -1.01 -12.24 6.26
C VAL A 183 -0.27 -13.54 6.53
N THR A 184 -1.00 -14.60 6.88
CA THR A 184 -0.52 -15.98 6.93
C THR A 184 -1.49 -16.87 6.17
N VAL A 185 -1.04 -18.05 5.74
CA VAL A 185 -1.92 -19.04 5.10
C VAL A 185 -3.15 -19.33 5.96
N ALA A 186 -2.99 -19.42 7.28
CA ALA A 186 -4.08 -19.67 8.21
C ALA A 186 -5.09 -18.52 8.26
N SER A 187 -4.59 -17.27 8.45
CA SER A 187 -5.43 -16.07 8.52
C SER A 187 -6.16 -15.81 7.20
N ALA A 188 -5.46 -15.93 6.06
CA ALA A 188 -6.06 -15.80 4.73
C ALA A 188 -7.14 -16.85 4.47
N THR A 189 -6.86 -18.14 4.75
CA THR A 189 -7.82 -19.24 4.57
C THR A 189 -9.09 -18.99 5.37
N LYS A 190 -8.95 -18.51 6.62
CA LYS A 190 -10.07 -18.20 7.51
C LYS A 190 -10.95 -17.08 6.96
N LEU A 191 -10.34 -15.97 6.54
CA LEU A 191 -11.05 -14.81 5.97
C LEU A 191 -11.74 -15.18 4.65
N ILE A 192 -11.04 -15.86 3.74
CA ILE A 192 -11.61 -16.35 2.47
C ILE A 192 -12.80 -17.27 2.73
N GLY A 193 -12.70 -18.14 3.75
CA GLY A 193 -13.80 -19.02 4.14
C GLY A 193 -15.05 -18.27 4.58
N VAL A 194 -14.89 -17.18 5.34
CA VAL A 194 -16.00 -16.31 5.76
C VAL A 194 -16.56 -15.52 4.58
N ALA A 195 -15.70 -14.92 3.77
CA ALA A 195 -16.11 -14.16 2.58
C ALA A 195 -16.95 -15.02 1.62
N ARG A 196 -16.51 -16.25 1.34
CA ARG A 196 -17.24 -17.19 0.47
C ARG A 196 -18.61 -17.57 1.02
N LYS A 197 -18.75 -17.77 2.33
CA LYS A 197 -20.04 -18.08 2.97
C LYS A 197 -21.04 -16.93 2.81
N ASN A 198 -20.55 -15.71 2.77
CA ASN A 198 -21.35 -14.48 2.65
C ASN A 198 -21.45 -13.98 1.19
N ALA A 199 -20.98 -14.77 0.20
CA ALA A 199 -20.94 -14.41 -1.21
C ALA A 199 -20.15 -13.09 -1.49
N ILE A 200 -19.15 -12.79 -0.67
CA ILE A 200 -18.29 -11.60 -0.81
C ILE A 200 -17.12 -11.95 -1.75
N PRO A 201 -16.90 -11.20 -2.84
CA PRO A 201 -15.78 -11.41 -3.74
C PRO A 201 -14.45 -11.20 -3.02
N VAL A 202 -13.45 -12.01 -3.38
CA VAL A 202 -12.10 -11.95 -2.81
C VAL A 202 -11.11 -11.61 -3.91
N ILE A 203 -10.29 -10.59 -3.66
CA ILE A 203 -9.17 -10.17 -4.51
C ILE A 203 -7.90 -10.40 -3.69
N MET A 204 -6.93 -11.10 -4.27
CA MET A 204 -5.65 -11.37 -3.61
C MET A 204 -4.50 -10.92 -4.51
N ASP A 205 -3.60 -10.14 -3.91
CA ASP A 205 -2.32 -9.70 -4.47
C ASP A 205 -1.21 -10.36 -3.65
N PRO A 206 -0.61 -11.48 -4.19
CA PRO A 206 0.41 -12.26 -3.50
C PRO A 206 1.80 -11.68 -3.65
#